data_82e1964e9c9b17dfe544d52cca654228
#
_entry.id   82e1964e9c9b17dfe544d52cca654228
#
_cell.length_a   1.000
_cell.length_b   1.000
_cell.length_c   1.000
_cell.angle_alpha   90.00
_cell.angle_beta   90.00
_cell.angle_gamma   90.00
#
_symmetry.space_group_name_H-M   'P 1'
#
loop_
_entity.id
_entity.type
_entity.pdbx_description
1 polymer ?
#
loop_
_entity_poly.entity_id
_entity_poly.type
_entity_poly.pdbx_seq_one_letter_code
_entity_poly.pdbx_strand_id
1 'polypeptide(L)'
;MSEPLSPPDVRPLADINQVIHAPARLMILAYLYVVESADYVFLMRLTGLTWGNLSTHLAKLEDAGYVVIKKGYKGRKPHTTIRLSNPGRSAFQKYKRSMKQVLDDLPD
;
A
#
# COMPACT_ATOMS: atom_id res chain seq x y z
N MET A 1 39.41 -12.54 13.71
CA MET A 1 38.69 -13.03 12.54
C MET A 1 37.23 -13.16 12.89
N SER A 2 36.36 -12.51 12.14
CA SER A 2 34.93 -12.58 12.39
C SER A 2 34.35 -13.91 11.90
N GLU A 3 33.36 -14.42 12.61
CA GLU A 3 32.64 -15.60 12.15
C GLU A 3 31.81 -15.25 10.91
N PRO A 4 31.61 -16.19 9.98
CA PRO A 4 30.72 -15.97 8.88
C PRO A 4 29.29 -15.74 9.38
N LEU A 5 28.57 -14.81 8.74
CA LEU A 5 27.18 -14.56 9.06
C LEU A 5 26.33 -15.78 8.70
N SER A 6 25.37 -16.11 9.56
CA SER A 6 24.40 -17.14 9.23
C SER A 6 23.53 -16.66 8.08
N PRO A 7 23.14 -17.55 7.15
CA PRO A 7 22.22 -17.17 6.09
C PRO A 7 20.90 -16.65 6.69
N PRO A 8 20.35 -15.56 6.17
CA PRO A 8 19.07 -15.06 6.64
C PRO A 8 17.93 -16.01 6.23
N ASP A 9 16.88 -16.07 7.04
CA ASP A 9 15.66 -16.78 6.67
C ASP A 9 14.78 -15.80 5.87
N VAL A 10 14.80 -15.95 4.55
CA VAL A 10 14.02 -15.12 3.63
C VAL A 10 12.70 -15.75 3.20
N ARG A 11 12.38 -16.95 3.74
CA ARG A 11 11.14 -17.68 3.39
C ARG A 11 9.86 -16.87 3.67
N PRO A 12 9.79 -16.04 4.74
CA PRO A 12 8.58 -15.23 4.94
C PRO A 12 8.26 -14.30 3.78
N LEU A 13 9.24 -13.93 2.94
CA LEU A 13 8.99 -13.11 1.77
C LEU A 13 8.19 -13.82 0.68
N ALA A 14 8.18 -15.17 0.68
CA ALA A 14 7.39 -15.94 -0.29
C ALA A 14 5.89 -15.70 -0.09
N ASP A 15 5.46 -15.39 1.13
CA ASP A 15 4.06 -15.16 1.47
C ASP A 15 3.73 -13.68 1.61
N ILE A 16 4.63 -12.79 1.13
CA ILE A 16 4.38 -11.35 1.20
C ILE A 16 3.11 -11.01 0.42
N ASN A 17 2.33 -10.08 0.94
CA ASN A 17 1.07 -9.67 0.31
C ASN A 17 1.33 -9.03 -1.05
N GLN A 18 0.96 -9.74 -2.12
CA GLN A 18 1.21 -9.30 -3.50
C GLN A 18 0.33 -8.13 -3.93
N VAL A 19 -0.81 -7.94 -3.30
CA VAL A 19 -1.65 -6.77 -3.56
C VAL A 19 -0.96 -5.51 -3.05
N ILE A 20 -0.35 -5.58 -1.87
CA ILE A 20 0.38 -4.45 -1.28
C ILE A 20 1.76 -4.28 -1.90
N HIS A 21 2.43 -5.38 -2.22
CA HIS A 21 3.82 -5.38 -2.69
C HIS A 21 3.93 -4.97 -4.17
N ALA A 22 3.53 -3.74 -4.43
CA ALA A 22 3.65 -3.10 -5.74
C ALA A 22 3.87 -1.60 -5.49
N PRO A 23 4.86 -0.96 -6.12
CA PRO A 23 5.27 0.39 -5.75
C PRO A 23 4.12 1.40 -5.65
N ALA A 24 3.24 1.45 -6.66
CA ALA A 24 2.13 2.39 -6.65
C ALA A 24 1.15 2.11 -5.52
N ARG A 25 0.77 0.85 -5.34
CA ARG A 25 -0.18 0.45 -4.29
C ARG A 25 0.43 0.64 -2.90
N LEU A 26 1.72 0.35 -2.76
CA LEU A 26 2.43 0.58 -1.50
C LEU A 26 2.44 2.08 -1.14
N MET A 27 2.71 2.95 -2.11
CA MET A 27 2.68 4.40 -1.89
C MET A 27 1.29 4.86 -1.44
N ILE A 28 0.24 4.38 -2.10
CA ILE A 28 -1.14 4.74 -1.77
C ILE A 28 -1.48 4.32 -0.33
N LEU A 29 -1.21 3.06 0.01
CA LEU A 29 -1.56 2.54 1.33
C LEU A 29 -0.71 3.17 2.44
N ALA A 30 0.57 3.40 2.20
CA ALA A 30 1.43 4.07 3.17
C ALA A 30 0.93 5.47 3.48
N TYR A 31 0.51 6.21 2.45
CA TYR A 31 -0.05 7.55 2.63
C TYR A 31 -1.38 7.49 3.40
N LEU A 32 -2.30 6.63 2.97
CA LEU A 32 -3.60 6.48 3.61
C LEU A 32 -3.49 5.94 5.05
N TYR A 33 -2.44 5.22 5.35
CA TYR A 33 -2.19 4.72 6.70
C TYR A 33 -2.04 5.87 7.72
N VAL A 34 -1.52 7.01 7.27
CA VAL A 34 -1.31 8.18 8.11
C VAL A 34 -2.50 9.14 8.05
N VAL A 35 -3.00 9.45 6.85
CA VAL A 35 -4.02 10.50 6.66
C VAL A 35 -5.44 9.96 6.61
N GLU A 36 -5.62 8.65 6.49
CA GLU A 36 -6.87 7.89 6.45
C GLU A 36 -7.66 8.04 5.16
N SER A 37 -7.73 9.22 4.57
CA SER A 37 -8.41 9.41 3.29
C SER A 37 -7.73 10.48 2.44
N ALA A 38 -7.91 10.39 1.14
CA ALA A 38 -7.38 11.35 0.17
C ALA A 38 -8.28 11.37 -1.06
N ASP A 39 -8.25 12.48 -1.80
CA ASP A 39 -8.98 12.52 -3.05
C ASP A 39 -8.16 11.91 -4.20
N TYR A 40 -8.88 11.59 -5.28
CA TYR A 40 -8.32 10.91 -6.44
C TYR A 40 -7.20 11.73 -7.10
N VAL A 41 -7.44 13.03 -7.28
CA VAL A 41 -6.46 13.92 -7.94
C VAL A 41 -5.17 14.00 -7.14
N PHE A 42 -5.30 14.08 -5.82
CA PHE A 42 -4.13 14.08 -4.94
C PHE A 42 -3.32 12.79 -5.09
N LEU A 43 -3.99 11.63 -5.08
CA LEU A 43 -3.30 10.35 -5.24
C LEU A 43 -2.64 10.22 -6.61
N MET A 44 -3.25 10.77 -7.64
CA MET A 44 -2.66 10.81 -8.98
C MET A 44 -1.35 11.60 -8.98
N ARG A 45 -1.33 12.75 -8.31
CA ARG A 45 -0.12 13.56 -8.17
C ARG A 45 0.95 12.87 -7.33
N LEU A 46 0.53 12.26 -6.22
CA LEU A 46 1.44 11.56 -5.32
C LEU A 46 2.17 10.41 -6.04
N THR A 47 1.43 9.64 -6.82
CA THR A 47 1.98 8.45 -7.48
C THR A 47 2.63 8.75 -8.83
N GLY A 48 2.32 9.89 -9.44
CA GLY A 48 2.75 10.21 -10.79
C GLY A 48 2.08 9.37 -11.88
N LEU A 49 1.02 8.64 -11.54
CA LEU A 49 0.32 7.78 -12.48
C LEU A 49 -0.67 8.55 -13.34
N THR A 50 -0.97 7.99 -14.51
CA THR A 50 -2.10 8.45 -15.32
C THR A 50 -3.42 8.13 -14.62
N TRP A 51 -4.50 8.77 -15.03
CA TRP A 51 -5.84 8.51 -14.51
C TRP A 51 -6.19 7.00 -14.59
N GLY A 52 -5.98 6.39 -15.77
CA GLY A 52 -6.33 5.00 -15.99
C GLY A 52 -5.48 4.04 -15.18
N ASN A 53 -4.16 4.30 -15.06
CA ASN A 53 -3.28 3.44 -14.27
C ASN A 53 -3.62 3.52 -12.79
N LEU A 54 -3.93 4.71 -12.28
CA LEU A 54 -4.37 4.85 -10.89
C LEU A 54 -5.68 4.09 -10.66
N SER A 55 -6.65 4.20 -11.58
CA SER A 55 -7.92 3.46 -11.48
C SER A 55 -7.69 1.96 -11.40
N THR A 56 -6.76 1.43 -12.19
CA THR A 56 -6.43 -0.01 -12.16
C THR A 56 -5.88 -0.43 -10.80
N HIS A 57 -4.97 0.34 -10.24
CA HIS A 57 -4.40 0.04 -8.91
C HIS A 57 -5.44 0.17 -7.81
N LEU A 58 -6.28 1.21 -7.86
CA LEU A 58 -7.34 1.39 -6.87
C LEU A 58 -8.38 0.27 -6.94
N ALA A 59 -8.71 -0.21 -8.13
CA ALA A 59 -9.63 -1.36 -8.30
C ALA A 59 -9.07 -2.60 -7.61
N LYS A 60 -7.78 -2.88 -7.76
CA LYS A 60 -7.14 -4.02 -7.08
C LYS A 60 -7.19 -3.89 -5.57
N LEU A 61 -6.96 -2.69 -5.05
CA LEU A 61 -7.05 -2.43 -3.61
C LEU A 61 -8.48 -2.54 -3.10
N GLU A 62 -9.44 -2.06 -3.87
CA GLU A 62 -10.86 -2.16 -3.52
C GLU A 62 -11.33 -3.62 -3.54
N ASP A 63 -10.95 -4.38 -4.56
CA ASP A 63 -11.31 -5.80 -4.69
C ASP A 63 -10.75 -6.62 -3.52
N ALA A 64 -9.58 -6.26 -3.02
CA ALA A 64 -9.00 -6.90 -1.85
C ALA A 64 -9.67 -6.45 -0.53
N GLY A 65 -10.53 -5.44 -0.58
CA GLY A 65 -11.19 -4.90 0.59
C GLY A 65 -10.34 -3.92 1.40
N TYR A 66 -9.24 -3.42 0.82
CA TYR A 66 -8.28 -2.60 1.56
C TYR A 66 -8.59 -1.11 1.53
N VAL A 67 -9.33 -0.66 0.53
CA VAL A 67 -9.79 0.72 0.43
C VAL A 67 -11.27 0.76 0.10
N VAL A 68 -11.90 1.87 0.48
CA VAL A 68 -13.28 2.20 0.11
C VAL A 68 -13.22 3.43 -0.78
N ILE A 69 -13.80 3.32 -1.96
CA ILE A 69 -13.86 4.41 -2.94
C ILE A 69 -15.25 5.01 -2.89
N LYS A 70 -15.30 6.31 -2.61
CA LYS A 70 -16.56 7.03 -2.53
C LYS A 70 -16.60 8.09 -3.63
N LYS A 71 -17.52 7.93 -4.56
CA LYS A 71 -17.80 8.93 -5.61
C LYS A 71 -18.88 9.87 -5.12
N GLY A 72 -18.65 11.16 -5.32
CA GLY A 72 -19.59 12.20 -4.91
C GLY A 72 -19.32 13.48 -5.66
N TYR A 73 -19.72 14.59 -5.06
CA TYR A 73 -19.55 15.91 -5.65
C TYR A 73 -18.97 16.86 -4.61
N LYS A 74 -18.14 17.77 -5.08
CA LYS A 74 -17.69 18.94 -4.34
C LYS A 74 -18.24 20.16 -5.08
N GLY A 75 -19.31 20.72 -4.57
CA GLY A 75 -20.10 21.67 -5.35
C GLY A 75 -20.75 20.96 -6.55
N ARG A 76 -20.48 21.43 -7.77
CA ARG A 76 -20.99 20.83 -9.00
C ARG A 76 -20.00 19.89 -9.69
N LYS A 77 -18.79 19.75 -9.13
CA LYS A 77 -17.74 18.92 -9.73
C LYS A 77 -17.76 17.53 -9.14
N PRO A 78 -17.62 16.49 -9.97
CA PRO A 78 -17.40 15.13 -9.44
C PRO A 78 -16.16 15.11 -8.57
N HIS A 79 -16.26 14.38 -7.46
CA HIS A 79 -15.18 14.29 -6.49
C HIS A 79 -15.12 12.86 -5.96
N THR A 80 -13.98 12.21 -6.12
CA THR A 80 -13.78 10.84 -5.67
C THR A 80 -12.78 10.84 -4.52
N THR A 81 -13.16 10.21 -3.41
CA THR A 81 -12.30 10.04 -2.25
C THR A 81 -12.00 8.57 -2.03
N ILE A 82 -10.81 8.30 -1.54
CA ILE A 82 -10.33 6.97 -1.23
C ILE A 82 -9.98 6.93 0.26
N ARG A 83 -10.54 5.95 0.97
CA ARG A 83 -10.32 5.79 2.41
C ARG A 83 -9.73 4.41 2.69
N LEU A 84 -8.78 4.36 3.61
CA LEU A 84 -8.25 3.10 4.11
C LEU A 84 -9.34 2.38 4.93
N SER A 85 -9.59 1.11 4.61
CA SER A 85 -10.51 0.30 5.39
C SER A 85 -9.83 -0.32 6.62
N ASN A 86 -10.62 -0.84 7.55
CA ASN A 86 -10.04 -1.58 8.69
C ASN A 86 -9.28 -2.83 8.22
N PRO A 87 -9.80 -3.65 7.30
CA PRO A 87 -9.01 -4.74 6.72
C PRO A 87 -7.74 -4.27 6.03
N GLY A 88 -7.78 -3.13 5.34
CA GLY A 88 -6.60 -2.55 4.69
C GLY A 88 -5.54 -2.14 5.70
N ARG A 89 -5.95 -1.53 6.80
CA ARG A 89 -5.04 -1.15 7.88
C ARG A 89 -4.37 -2.39 8.49
N SER A 90 -5.15 -3.42 8.79
CA SER A 90 -4.62 -4.67 9.36
C SER A 90 -3.67 -5.36 8.40
N ALA A 91 -4.02 -5.42 7.11
CA ALA A 91 -3.16 -6.02 6.08
C ALA A 91 -1.85 -5.26 5.93
N PHE A 92 -1.90 -3.93 5.97
CA PHE A 92 -0.70 -3.10 5.87
C PHE A 92 0.20 -3.25 7.10
N GLN A 93 -0.38 -3.35 8.30
CA GLN A 93 0.39 -3.61 9.51
C GLN A 93 1.11 -4.96 9.45
N LYS A 94 0.43 -6.00 8.96
CA LYS A 94 1.03 -7.31 8.77
C LYS A 94 2.16 -7.27 7.73
N TYR A 95 1.94 -6.57 6.63
CA TYR A 95 2.96 -6.36 5.60
C TYR A 95 4.20 -5.69 6.17
N LYS A 96 4.02 -4.63 6.95
CA LYS A 96 5.14 -3.92 7.61
C LYS A 96 5.94 -4.86 8.50
N ARG A 97 5.25 -5.65 9.33
CA ARG A 97 5.93 -6.58 10.25
C ARG A 97 6.73 -7.63 9.48
N SER A 98 6.15 -8.19 8.43
CA SER A 98 6.83 -9.22 7.62
C SER A 98 8.07 -8.66 6.94
N MET A 99 7.96 -7.47 6.35
CA MET A 99 9.10 -6.82 5.69
C MET A 99 10.18 -6.45 6.70
N LYS A 100 9.79 -5.85 7.82
CA LYS A 100 10.72 -5.44 8.87
C LYS A 100 11.49 -6.63 9.43
N GLN A 101 10.79 -7.73 9.71
CA GLN A 101 11.40 -8.94 10.25
C GLN A 101 12.53 -9.45 9.36
N VAL A 102 12.32 -9.49 8.05
CA VAL A 102 13.35 -9.99 7.14
C VAL A 102 14.43 -8.94 6.90
N LEU A 103 14.06 -7.68 6.67
CA LEU A 103 15.01 -6.63 6.31
C LEU A 103 15.93 -6.25 7.48
N ASP A 104 15.41 -6.24 8.70
CA ASP A 104 16.21 -5.93 9.88
C ASP A 104 17.25 -7.00 10.18
N ASP A 105 17.04 -8.24 9.75
CA ASP A 105 17.98 -9.34 9.94
C ASP A 105 19.12 -9.34 8.92
N LEU A 106 19.05 -8.47 7.90
CA LEU A 106 20.10 -8.39 6.89
C LEU A 106 21.23 -7.47 7.38
N PRO A 107 22.48 -7.85 7.13
CA PRO A 107 23.61 -6.98 7.48
C PRO A 107 23.66 -5.78 6.53
N ASP A 108 24.28 -4.70 7.01
CA ASP A 108 24.61 -3.57 6.16
C ASP A 108 25.76 -3.95 5.19
#